data_7b7d734584391a1f15a4f6bbaa1d6b23
#
_entry.id   7b7d734584391a1f15a4f6bbaa1d6b23
#
_cell.length_a   1.000
_cell.length_b   1.000
_cell.length_c   1.000
_cell.angle_alpha   90.00
_cell.angle_beta   90.00
_cell.angle_gamma   90.00
#
_symmetry.space_group_name_H-M   'P 1'
#
loop_
_entity.id
_entity.type
_entity.pdbx_description
1 polymer ?
#
loop_
_entity_poly.entity_id
_entity_poly.type
_entity_poly.pdbx_seq_one_letter_code
_entity_poly.pdbx_strand_id
1 'polypeptide(L)'
;SAASERIYGRLAAWLACHALGETGIDAAGSARNNIGALAFPELFSGFCGLVRETAAPLWRASLGLEVLNPELSGSQLIWKDGGLNRTEIGRAGMSAREDYLKSPVYVVDTTNRPFRWRAGEPMADMETIRRLAGEGMTDYIVMPLPFQDASRTSTLSFATCAAPGFSDLEIERLAMAARIWSPFAERWLLRHIALDLLAHYLGRAP
;
A
#
# COMPACT_ATOMS: atom_id res chain seq x y z
N SER A 1 13.79 11.61 -16.14
CA SER A 1 14.40 12.96 -16.07
C SER A 1 15.12 13.12 -14.72
N ALA A 2 16.09 14.04 -14.63
CA ALA A 2 16.83 14.33 -13.39
C ALA A 2 15.92 14.73 -12.21
N ALA A 3 14.75 15.30 -12.48
CA ALA A 3 13.74 15.60 -11.45
C ALA A 3 13.11 14.32 -10.89
N SER A 4 12.77 13.37 -11.73
CA SER A 4 12.20 12.08 -11.31
C SER A 4 13.22 11.27 -10.49
N GLU A 5 14.50 11.25 -10.89
CA GLU A 5 15.57 10.58 -10.14
C GLU A 5 15.74 11.14 -8.73
N ARG A 6 15.64 12.48 -8.56
CA ARG A 6 15.67 13.13 -7.24
C ARG A 6 14.48 12.73 -6.37
N ILE A 7 13.28 12.62 -6.94
CA ILE A 7 12.08 12.16 -6.22
C ILE A 7 12.28 10.73 -5.72
N TYR A 8 12.76 9.85 -6.59
CA TYR A 8 12.97 8.44 -6.25
C TYR A 8 14.08 8.26 -5.21
N GLY A 9 15.18 9.02 -5.35
CA GLY A 9 16.25 9.04 -4.35
C GLY A 9 15.75 9.49 -2.97
N ARG A 10 14.90 10.53 -2.90
CA ARG A 10 14.29 10.98 -1.64
C ARG A 10 13.36 9.92 -1.04
N LEU A 11 12.49 9.28 -1.82
CA LEU A 11 11.61 8.22 -1.36
C LEU A 11 12.39 7.03 -0.82
N ALA A 12 13.39 6.56 -1.57
CA ALA A 12 14.21 5.42 -1.16
C ALA A 12 15.03 5.72 0.11
N ALA A 13 15.67 6.88 0.17
CA ALA A 13 16.46 7.31 1.34
C ALA A 13 15.57 7.46 2.58
N TRP A 14 14.40 8.07 2.43
CA TRP A 14 13.46 8.23 3.53
C TRP A 14 12.97 6.87 4.06
N LEU A 15 12.59 5.96 3.17
CA LEU A 15 12.15 4.61 3.54
C LEU A 15 13.28 3.82 4.19
N ALA A 16 14.50 3.86 3.65
CA ALA A 16 15.64 3.18 4.24
C ALA A 16 15.91 3.66 5.67
N CYS A 17 15.87 4.96 5.90
CA CYS A 17 16.08 5.55 7.22
C CYS A 17 14.99 5.15 8.23
N HIS A 18 13.71 5.23 7.82
CA HIS A 18 12.59 5.07 8.77
C HIS A 18 12.08 3.63 8.89
N ALA A 19 12.30 2.76 7.88
CA ALA A 19 11.91 1.36 7.93
C ALA A 19 12.95 0.48 8.62
N LEU A 20 14.24 0.84 8.51
CA LEU A 20 15.33 0.04 9.06
C LEU A 20 15.80 0.56 10.43
N GLY A 21 15.52 1.84 10.73
CA GLY A 21 16.09 2.54 11.88
C GLY A 21 17.61 2.72 11.74
N GLU A 22 18.22 3.44 12.66
CA GLU A 22 19.66 3.51 12.73
C GLU A 22 20.21 2.20 13.33
N THR A 23 21.01 1.48 12.59
CA THR A 23 21.81 0.37 13.11
C THR A 23 23.02 0.97 13.84
N GLY A 24 22.87 1.25 15.12
CA GLY A 24 23.98 1.63 15.99
C GLY A 24 24.60 0.40 16.66
N ILE A 25 25.91 0.33 16.71
CA ILE A 25 26.64 -0.56 17.61
C ILE A 25 26.94 0.29 18.86
N ASP A 26 26.55 -0.21 20.04
CA ASP A 26 26.90 0.46 21.29
C ASP A 26 28.40 0.31 21.62
N ALA A 27 28.87 1.03 22.63
CA ALA A 27 30.27 0.98 23.06
C ALA A 27 30.73 -0.42 23.54
N ALA A 28 29.80 -1.35 23.74
CA ALA A 28 30.05 -2.73 24.12
C ALA A 28 30.01 -3.70 22.93
N GLY A 29 29.82 -3.20 21.67
CA GLY A 29 29.77 -4.02 20.48
C GLY A 29 28.42 -4.73 20.24
N SER A 30 27.39 -4.42 21.03
CA SER A 30 26.05 -4.97 20.88
C SER A 30 25.24 -4.17 19.84
N ALA A 31 24.54 -4.87 18.95
CA ALA A 31 23.62 -4.24 18.01
C ALA A 31 22.47 -3.58 18.77
N ARG A 32 22.32 -2.27 18.65
CA ARG A 32 21.15 -1.56 19.14
C ARG A 32 19.95 -1.93 18.28
N ASN A 33 18.89 -2.42 18.91
CA ASN A 33 17.63 -2.68 18.23
C ASN A 33 17.07 -1.38 17.66
N ASN A 34 16.88 -1.30 16.35
CA ASN A 34 16.04 -0.40 15.54
C ASN A 34 15.48 0.84 16.27
N ILE A 35 16.33 1.66 16.90
CA ILE A 35 15.93 2.91 17.52
C ILE A 35 15.56 3.88 16.39
N GLY A 36 14.28 4.29 16.35
CA GLY A 36 13.77 5.24 15.34
C GLY A 36 13.06 4.61 14.14
N ALA A 37 12.97 3.27 14.04
CA ALA A 37 12.12 2.66 13.01
C ALA A 37 10.64 2.94 13.31
N LEU A 38 9.93 3.47 12.30
CA LEU A 38 8.48 3.67 12.38
C LEU A 38 7.75 2.31 12.36
N ALA A 39 6.64 2.21 13.08
CA ALA A 39 5.72 1.12 12.87
C ALA A 39 5.16 1.16 11.44
N PHE A 40 4.76 0.00 10.92
CA PHE A 40 4.40 -0.11 9.50
C PHE A 40 3.26 0.83 9.05
N PRO A 41 2.19 1.04 9.86
CA PRO A 41 1.16 2.00 9.50
C PRO A 41 1.70 3.44 9.39
N GLU A 42 2.54 3.86 10.34
CA GLU A 42 3.16 5.19 10.35
C GLU A 42 4.14 5.35 9.17
N LEU A 43 4.88 4.28 8.85
CA LEU A 43 5.76 4.23 7.69
C LEU A 43 4.95 4.43 6.39
N PHE A 44 3.80 3.75 6.26
CA PHE A 44 2.90 3.91 5.12
C PHE A 44 2.34 5.34 5.04
N SER A 45 1.92 5.91 6.18
CA SER A 45 1.43 7.29 6.24
C SER A 45 2.49 8.30 5.79
N GLY A 46 3.71 8.17 6.29
CA GLY A 46 4.83 9.03 5.89
C GLY A 46 5.19 8.88 4.42
N PHE A 47 5.19 7.65 3.90
CA PHE A 47 5.37 7.38 2.47
C PHE A 47 4.30 8.10 1.62
N CYS A 48 3.02 7.98 1.97
CA CYS A 48 1.93 8.67 1.27
C CYS A 48 2.07 10.19 1.33
N GLY A 49 2.47 10.74 2.48
CA GLY A 49 2.76 12.17 2.63
C GLY A 49 3.86 12.62 1.68
N LEU A 50 4.96 11.88 1.61
CA LEU A 50 6.08 12.19 0.73
C LEU A 50 5.72 12.06 -0.75
N VAL A 51 4.91 11.04 -1.12
CA VAL A 51 4.37 10.89 -2.49
C VAL A 51 3.52 12.09 -2.85
N ARG A 52 2.64 12.55 -1.95
CA ARG A 52 1.80 13.74 -2.17
C ARG A 52 2.64 15.00 -2.39
N GLU A 53 3.73 15.16 -1.65
CA GLU A 53 4.60 16.34 -1.75
C GLU A 53 5.45 16.35 -3.02
N THR A 54 5.84 15.16 -3.53
CA THR A 54 6.91 15.08 -4.53
C THR A 54 6.51 14.45 -5.85
N ALA A 55 5.52 13.57 -5.86
CA ALA A 55 5.22 12.74 -7.03
C ALA A 55 3.92 13.10 -7.74
N ALA A 56 2.81 13.25 -7.00
CA ALA A 56 1.47 13.48 -7.56
C ALA A 56 0.53 14.09 -6.53
N PRO A 57 -0.54 14.81 -6.94
CA PRO A 57 -1.55 15.40 -6.05
C PRO A 57 -2.42 14.31 -5.40
N LEU A 58 -1.88 13.62 -4.43
CA LEU A 58 -2.50 12.47 -3.79
C LEU A 58 -3.56 12.92 -2.77
N TRP A 59 -4.79 12.46 -2.95
CA TRP A 59 -5.89 12.61 -1.99
C TRP A 59 -6.05 11.37 -1.11
N ARG A 60 -5.96 10.17 -1.71
CA ARG A 60 -6.14 8.90 -1.02
C ARG A 60 -5.17 7.86 -1.57
N ALA A 61 -4.64 7.02 -0.68
CA ALA A 61 -3.93 5.79 -1.02
C ALA A 61 -4.51 4.63 -0.22
N SER A 62 -4.47 3.43 -0.78
CA SER A 62 -4.89 2.22 -0.06
C SER A 62 -3.95 1.07 -0.39
N LEU A 63 -3.40 0.47 0.65
CA LEU A 63 -2.54 -0.70 0.58
C LEU A 63 -3.35 -1.92 1.01
N GLY A 64 -3.56 -2.86 0.11
CA GLY A 64 -4.16 -4.16 0.36
C GLY A 64 -3.07 -5.22 0.49
N LEU A 65 -3.04 -5.93 1.61
CA LEU A 65 -2.11 -7.01 1.90
C LEU A 65 -2.88 -8.28 2.18
N GLU A 66 -2.63 -9.33 1.40
CA GLU A 66 -3.19 -10.65 1.67
C GLU A 66 -2.44 -11.31 2.83
N VAL A 67 -3.18 -11.76 3.85
CA VAL A 67 -2.61 -12.46 5.01
C VAL A 67 -3.05 -13.92 5.03
N LEU A 68 -2.15 -14.82 5.44
CA LEU A 68 -2.45 -16.25 5.63
C LEU A 68 -3.04 -16.50 7.02
N ASN A 69 -4.16 -15.86 7.34
CA ASN A 69 -4.87 -16.11 8.58
C ASN A 69 -6.18 -16.85 8.28
N PRO A 70 -6.52 -17.94 9.01
CA PRO A 70 -7.78 -18.66 8.80
C PRO A 70 -9.03 -17.82 8.96
N GLU A 71 -8.98 -16.77 9.79
CA GLU A 71 -10.11 -15.90 10.11
C GLU A 71 -10.11 -14.57 9.30
N LEU A 72 -8.98 -14.19 8.73
CA LEU A 72 -8.81 -12.94 7.98
C LEU A 72 -8.39 -13.22 6.54
N SER A 73 -9.02 -12.55 5.58
CA SER A 73 -8.61 -12.61 4.17
C SER A 73 -7.47 -11.65 3.86
N GLY A 74 -7.33 -10.59 4.64
CA GLY A 74 -6.33 -9.56 4.40
C GLY A 74 -6.40 -8.41 5.39
N SER A 75 -5.45 -7.50 5.26
CA SER A 75 -5.40 -6.23 5.98
C SER A 75 -5.35 -5.08 4.97
N GLN A 76 -6.09 -4.03 5.22
CA GLN A 76 -6.10 -2.83 4.40
C GLN A 76 -5.69 -1.62 5.23
N LEU A 77 -4.70 -0.88 4.75
CA LEU A 77 -4.37 0.45 5.25
C LEU A 77 -4.91 1.49 4.27
N ILE A 78 -5.66 2.46 4.77
CA ILE A 78 -6.21 3.56 3.97
C ILE A 78 -5.66 4.86 4.53
N TRP A 79 -4.90 5.56 3.71
CA TRP A 79 -4.46 6.92 3.96
C TRP A 79 -5.35 7.88 3.16
N LYS A 80 -5.90 8.90 3.81
CA LYS A 80 -6.76 9.91 3.18
C LYS A 80 -6.56 11.25 3.88
N ASP A 81 -6.28 12.31 3.10
CA ASP A 81 -6.11 13.69 3.60
C ASP A 81 -5.09 13.83 4.75
N GLY A 82 -4.09 12.95 4.81
CA GLY A 82 -3.11 12.92 5.89
C GLY A 82 -3.48 12.05 7.08
N GLY A 83 -4.72 11.56 7.13
CA GLY A 83 -5.17 10.59 8.14
C GLY A 83 -4.97 9.15 7.69
N LEU A 84 -4.71 8.24 8.63
CA LEU A 84 -4.54 6.82 8.38
C LEU A 84 -5.62 6.03 9.11
N ASN A 85 -6.27 5.12 8.38
CA ASN A 85 -7.20 4.13 8.93
C ASN A 85 -6.72 2.72 8.56
N ARG A 86 -6.80 1.80 9.52
CA ARG A 86 -6.58 0.38 9.31
C ARG A 86 -7.92 -0.35 9.36
N THR A 87 -8.16 -1.22 8.39
CA THR A 87 -9.32 -2.12 8.37
C THR A 87 -8.83 -3.55 8.18
N GLU A 88 -9.29 -4.45 9.01
CA GLU A 88 -9.08 -5.88 8.83
C GLU A 88 -10.22 -6.42 7.94
N ILE A 89 -9.86 -7.19 6.92
CA ILE A 89 -10.81 -7.81 6.01
C ILE A 89 -11.02 -9.24 6.49
N GLY A 90 -12.11 -9.46 7.23
CA GLY A 90 -12.50 -10.81 7.65
C GLY A 90 -12.89 -11.69 6.45
N ARG A 91 -12.75 -13.02 6.59
CA ARG A 91 -13.34 -14.00 5.67
C ARG A 91 -14.87 -14.06 5.85
N ALA A 92 -15.51 -12.91 5.89
CA ALA A 92 -16.95 -12.82 6.02
C ALA A 92 -17.63 -13.21 4.71
N GLY A 93 -18.73 -13.89 4.84
CA GLY A 93 -19.67 -14.42 3.91
C GLY A 93 -19.79 -13.90 2.45
N MET A 94 -20.78 -14.40 1.72
CA MET A 94 -20.97 -14.19 0.27
C MET A 94 -21.01 -12.73 -0.19
N SER A 95 -21.47 -11.78 0.64
CA SER A 95 -21.52 -10.35 0.29
C SER A 95 -20.13 -9.73 0.17
N ALA A 96 -19.22 -10.05 1.09
CA ALA A 96 -17.83 -9.58 1.01
C ALA A 96 -17.11 -10.17 -0.21
N ARG A 97 -17.46 -11.38 -0.63
CA ARG A 97 -16.94 -12.00 -1.84
C ARG A 97 -17.49 -11.35 -3.10
N GLU A 98 -18.76 -10.97 -3.11
CA GLU A 98 -19.38 -10.29 -4.26
C GLU A 98 -18.78 -8.88 -4.44
N ASP A 99 -18.62 -8.12 -3.36
CA ASP A 99 -17.97 -6.81 -3.38
C ASP A 99 -16.52 -6.90 -3.87
N TYR A 100 -15.79 -7.94 -3.46
CA TYR A 100 -14.44 -8.19 -3.96
C TYR A 100 -14.46 -8.53 -5.46
N LEU A 101 -15.30 -9.44 -5.91
CA LEU A 101 -15.39 -9.83 -7.33
C LEU A 101 -15.78 -8.68 -8.26
N LYS A 102 -16.49 -7.67 -7.72
CA LYS A 102 -16.86 -6.42 -8.41
C LYS A 102 -15.95 -5.26 -8.00
N SER A 103 -14.68 -5.52 -7.71
CA SER A 103 -13.75 -4.46 -7.28
C SER A 103 -12.60 -4.26 -8.26
N PRO A 104 -11.99 -3.05 -8.30
CA PRO A 104 -10.76 -2.81 -9.04
C PRO A 104 -9.61 -3.72 -8.62
N VAL A 105 -9.57 -4.12 -7.34
CA VAL A 105 -8.55 -5.02 -6.78
C VAL A 105 -8.65 -6.40 -7.44
N TYR A 106 -9.86 -6.95 -7.58
CA TYR A 106 -10.06 -8.25 -8.25
C TYR A 106 -9.56 -8.23 -9.70
N VAL A 107 -9.77 -7.12 -10.43
CA VAL A 107 -9.24 -6.98 -11.80
C VAL A 107 -7.71 -7.06 -11.79
N VAL A 108 -7.06 -6.37 -10.86
CA VAL A 108 -5.59 -6.39 -10.73
C VAL A 108 -5.10 -7.78 -10.31
N ASP A 109 -5.74 -8.42 -9.34
CA ASP A 109 -5.36 -9.74 -8.83
C ASP A 109 -5.45 -10.82 -9.92
N THR A 110 -6.45 -10.73 -10.79
CA THR A 110 -6.67 -11.74 -11.85
C THR A 110 -5.86 -11.47 -13.11
N THR A 111 -5.55 -10.21 -13.40
CA THR A 111 -4.85 -9.83 -14.65
C THR A 111 -3.37 -9.52 -14.44
N ASN A 112 -2.95 -9.28 -13.21
CA ASN A 112 -1.65 -8.72 -12.84
C ASN A 112 -1.30 -7.43 -13.63
N ARG A 113 -2.32 -6.64 -13.96
CA ARG A 113 -2.19 -5.38 -14.69
C ARG A 113 -2.82 -4.24 -13.89
N PRO A 114 -2.29 -3.02 -13.98
CA PRO A 114 -2.92 -1.86 -13.36
C PRO A 114 -4.35 -1.66 -13.88
N PHE A 115 -5.24 -1.30 -12.97
CA PHE A 115 -6.59 -0.81 -13.31
C PHE A 115 -6.62 0.70 -13.09
N ARG A 116 -7.21 1.45 -14.02
CA ARG A 116 -7.41 2.90 -13.90
C ARG A 116 -8.83 3.28 -14.29
N TRP A 117 -9.40 4.25 -13.59
CA TRP A 117 -10.65 4.90 -13.92
C TRP A 117 -10.50 6.42 -13.77
N ARG A 118 -11.05 7.19 -14.72
CA ARG A 118 -11.06 8.66 -14.73
C ARG A 118 -12.46 9.22 -14.80
N ALA A 119 -12.68 10.39 -14.20
CA ALA A 119 -13.92 11.14 -14.35
C ALA A 119 -14.19 11.43 -15.85
N GLY A 120 -15.42 11.18 -16.27
CA GLY A 120 -15.81 11.26 -17.69
C GLY A 120 -15.78 9.91 -18.43
N GLU A 121 -15.12 8.89 -17.90
CA GLU A 121 -15.25 7.52 -18.39
C GLU A 121 -16.59 6.91 -17.95
N PRO A 122 -17.10 5.88 -18.66
CA PRO A 122 -18.28 5.15 -18.22
C PRO A 122 -18.10 4.69 -16.77
N MET A 123 -19.15 4.86 -15.95
CA MET A 123 -19.11 4.42 -14.55
C MET A 123 -18.99 2.90 -14.51
N ALA A 124 -17.91 2.42 -13.94
CA ALA A 124 -17.73 1.00 -13.72
C ALA A 124 -18.79 0.49 -12.71
N ASP A 125 -19.32 -0.73 -12.93
CA ASP A 125 -20.21 -1.39 -11.95
C ASP A 125 -19.39 -1.91 -10.75
N MET A 126 -18.72 -0.98 -10.09
CA MET A 126 -17.83 -1.20 -8.93
C MET A 126 -18.19 -0.21 -7.83
N GLU A 127 -18.66 -0.73 -6.70
CA GLU A 127 -19.10 0.10 -5.57
C GLU A 127 -17.98 1.06 -5.08
N THR A 128 -16.74 0.59 -5.05
CA THR A 128 -15.59 1.43 -4.68
C THR A 128 -15.46 2.65 -5.57
N ILE A 129 -15.60 2.50 -6.88
CA ILE A 129 -15.50 3.61 -7.84
C ILE A 129 -16.67 4.56 -7.65
N ARG A 130 -17.92 4.05 -7.57
CA ARG A 130 -19.11 4.87 -7.36
C ARG A 130 -19.01 5.71 -6.09
N ARG A 131 -18.62 5.10 -4.98
CA ARG A 131 -18.48 5.77 -3.69
C ARG A 131 -17.39 6.86 -3.75
N LEU A 132 -16.20 6.54 -4.24
CA LEU A 132 -15.10 7.51 -4.31
C LEU A 132 -15.38 8.64 -5.31
N ALA A 133 -16.04 8.38 -6.44
CA ALA A 133 -16.49 9.40 -7.37
C ALA A 133 -17.52 10.33 -6.72
N GLY A 134 -18.44 9.81 -5.91
CA GLY A 134 -19.37 10.59 -5.10
C GLY A 134 -18.70 11.48 -4.06
N GLU A 135 -17.49 11.12 -3.61
CA GLU A 135 -16.65 11.92 -2.71
C GLU A 135 -15.79 12.97 -3.47
N GLY A 136 -15.90 13.06 -4.80
CA GLY A 136 -15.18 14.04 -5.62
C GLY A 136 -13.90 13.52 -6.29
N MET A 137 -13.67 12.20 -6.28
CA MET A 137 -12.53 11.59 -6.97
C MET A 137 -12.61 11.84 -8.48
N THR A 138 -11.51 12.32 -9.06
CA THR A 138 -11.36 12.57 -10.49
C THR A 138 -10.55 11.50 -11.21
N ASP A 139 -9.64 10.81 -10.51
CA ASP A 139 -8.80 9.76 -11.08
C ASP A 139 -8.42 8.74 -10.00
N TYR A 140 -8.41 7.47 -10.38
CA TYR A 140 -8.10 6.34 -9.51
C TYR A 140 -7.28 5.31 -10.26
N ILE A 141 -6.21 4.85 -9.64
CA ILE A 141 -5.39 3.77 -10.17
C ILE A 141 -5.08 2.74 -9.08
N VAL A 142 -5.18 1.46 -9.44
CA VAL A 142 -4.71 0.33 -8.61
C VAL A 142 -3.58 -0.34 -9.36
N MET A 143 -2.49 -0.60 -8.67
CA MET A 143 -1.30 -1.26 -9.20
C MET A 143 -0.98 -2.52 -8.40
N PRO A 144 -0.57 -3.62 -9.06
CA PRO A 144 0.00 -4.75 -8.35
C PRO A 144 1.35 -4.32 -7.75
N LEU A 145 1.64 -4.76 -6.52
CA LEU A 145 2.96 -4.63 -5.94
C LEU A 145 3.85 -5.77 -6.46
N PRO A 146 5.02 -5.47 -7.03
CA PRO A 146 5.92 -6.48 -7.56
C PRO A 146 6.68 -7.18 -6.42
N PHE A 147 6.03 -8.11 -5.75
CA PHE A 147 6.66 -8.97 -4.75
C PHE A 147 7.56 -10.01 -5.42
N GLN A 148 8.59 -10.47 -4.69
CA GLN A 148 9.45 -11.55 -5.17
C GLN A 148 8.69 -12.88 -5.24
N ASP A 149 7.78 -13.11 -4.28
CA ASP A 149 6.84 -14.23 -4.34
C ASP A 149 5.64 -13.87 -5.23
N ALA A 150 5.75 -14.23 -6.51
CA ALA A 150 4.71 -13.99 -7.51
C ALA A 150 3.39 -14.76 -7.26
N SER A 151 3.35 -15.68 -6.29
CA SER A 151 2.12 -16.38 -5.89
C SER A 151 1.19 -15.51 -5.05
N ARG A 152 1.66 -14.33 -4.60
CA ARG A 152 0.93 -13.39 -3.74
C ARG A 152 0.66 -12.10 -4.48
N THR A 153 -0.59 -11.69 -4.47
CA THR A 153 -1.00 -10.42 -5.04
C THR A 153 -1.30 -9.44 -3.90
N SER A 154 -0.51 -8.40 -3.84
CA SER A 154 -0.78 -7.24 -2.99
C SER A 154 -0.95 -6.03 -3.87
N THR A 155 -1.79 -5.11 -3.49
CA THR A 155 -2.17 -3.98 -4.33
C THR A 155 -1.95 -2.65 -3.61
N LEU A 156 -1.54 -1.66 -4.38
CA LEU A 156 -1.46 -0.28 -3.93
C LEU A 156 -2.30 0.59 -4.86
N SER A 157 -3.27 1.29 -4.29
CA SER A 157 -4.11 2.22 -5.04
C SER A 157 -3.81 3.65 -4.68
N PHE A 158 -3.99 4.54 -5.67
CA PHE A 158 -3.87 5.97 -5.53
C PHE A 158 -5.09 6.67 -6.13
N ALA A 159 -5.55 7.71 -5.50
CA ALA A 159 -6.66 8.53 -5.98
C ALA A 159 -6.37 10.02 -5.78
N THR A 160 -6.93 10.83 -6.67
CA THR A 160 -6.88 12.29 -6.60
C THR A 160 -8.25 12.90 -6.82
N CYS A 161 -8.48 14.10 -6.25
CA CYS A 161 -9.62 14.97 -6.56
C CYS A 161 -9.19 16.17 -7.43
N ALA A 162 -7.91 16.25 -7.81
CA ALA A 162 -7.42 17.32 -8.67
C ALA A 162 -7.92 17.12 -10.12
N ALA A 163 -8.42 18.18 -10.75
CA ALA A 163 -8.77 18.15 -12.16
C ALA A 163 -7.53 18.45 -13.04
N PRO A 164 -7.33 17.76 -14.15
CA PRO A 164 -8.16 16.74 -14.81
C PRO A 164 -7.87 15.29 -14.35
N GLY A 165 -7.22 15.07 -13.24
CA GLY A 165 -6.69 13.77 -12.76
C GLY A 165 -5.18 13.73 -12.84
N PHE A 166 -4.60 12.52 -12.77
CA PHE A 166 -3.15 12.31 -12.87
C PHE A 166 -2.69 12.43 -14.32
N SER A 167 -1.63 13.21 -14.55
CA SER A 167 -0.89 13.21 -15.81
C SER A 167 -0.11 11.90 -16.00
N ASP A 168 0.32 11.62 -17.24
CA ASP A 168 1.12 10.43 -17.54
C ASP A 168 2.43 10.40 -16.74
N LEU A 169 3.07 11.57 -16.56
CA LEU A 169 4.28 11.68 -15.75
C LEU A 169 4.02 11.38 -14.26
N GLU A 170 2.88 11.78 -13.72
CA GLU A 170 2.49 11.46 -12.34
C GLU A 170 2.18 9.96 -12.20
N ILE A 171 1.55 9.34 -13.20
CA ILE A 171 1.35 7.88 -13.22
C ILE A 171 2.68 7.13 -13.22
N GLU A 172 3.65 7.55 -14.03
CA GLU A 172 5.00 6.97 -14.02
C GLU A 172 5.67 7.10 -12.65
N ARG A 173 5.53 8.26 -11.99
CA ARG A 173 6.06 8.51 -10.65
C ARG A 173 5.37 7.65 -9.59
N LEU A 174 4.06 7.49 -9.66
CA LEU A 174 3.29 6.62 -8.76
C LEU A 174 3.68 5.15 -8.95
N ALA A 175 3.87 4.70 -10.20
CA ALA A 175 4.34 3.34 -10.48
C ALA A 175 5.74 3.07 -9.91
N MET A 176 6.65 4.05 -10.01
CA MET A 176 7.97 3.93 -9.41
C MET A 176 7.90 3.99 -7.88
N ALA A 177 7.07 4.85 -7.31
CA ALA A 177 6.85 4.89 -5.86
C ALA A 177 6.33 3.54 -5.34
N ALA A 178 5.39 2.90 -6.04
CA ALA A 178 4.92 1.55 -5.71
C ALA A 178 6.04 0.50 -5.75
N ARG A 179 6.92 0.56 -6.74
CA ARG A 179 8.10 -0.32 -6.83
C ARG A 179 9.08 -0.12 -5.66
N ILE A 180 9.33 1.13 -5.28
CA ILE A 180 10.20 1.46 -4.14
C ILE A 180 9.57 1.00 -2.83
N TRP A 181 8.24 1.09 -2.68
CA TRP A 181 7.50 0.64 -1.51
C TRP A 181 7.44 -0.88 -1.37
N SER A 182 7.38 -1.60 -2.49
CA SER A 182 7.13 -3.04 -2.54
C SER A 182 8.00 -3.89 -1.60
N PRO A 183 9.35 -3.74 -1.55
CA PRO A 183 10.19 -4.55 -0.66
C PRO A 183 9.88 -4.35 0.84
N PHE A 184 9.47 -3.15 1.23
CA PHE A 184 9.12 -2.86 2.62
C PHE A 184 7.78 -3.49 3.00
N ALA A 185 6.81 -3.45 2.10
CA ALA A 185 5.52 -4.12 2.27
C ALA A 185 5.67 -5.64 2.33
N GLU A 186 6.45 -6.23 1.43
CA GLU A 186 6.72 -7.67 1.39
C GLU A 186 7.44 -8.15 2.66
N ARG A 187 8.49 -7.45 3.08
CA ARG A 187 9.21 -7.76 4.32
C ARG A 187 8.29 -7.73 5.54
N TRP A 188 7.44 -6.70 5.63
CA TRP A 188 6.49 -6.61 6.74
C TRP A 188 5.49 -7.76 6.71
N LEU A 189 4.93 -8.07 5.54
CA LEU A 189 3.96 -9.14 5.36
C LEU A 189 4.57 -10.51 5.75
N LEU A 190 5.76 -10.83 5.24
CA LEU A 190 6.45 -12.09 5.56
C LEU A 190 6.73 -12.22 7.05
N ARG A 191 7.18 -11.14 7.70
CA ARG A 191 7.38 -11.13 9.15
C ARG A 191 6.08 -11.35 9.91
N HIS A 192 5.00 -10.72 9.47
CA HIS A 192 3.69 -10.84 10.12
C HIS A 192 3.16 -12.26 10.02
N ILE A 193 3.22 -12.86 8.84
CA ILE A 193 2.85 -14.27 8.61
C ILE A 193 3.69 -15.21 9.47
N ALA A 194 5.01 -15.00 9.54
CA ALA A 194 5.89 -15.84 10.35
C ALA A 194 5.53 -15.77 11.84
N LEU A 195 5.24 -14.57 12.36
CA LEU A 195 4.84 -14.38 13.75
C LEU A 195 3.46 -15.02 14.04
N ASP A 196 2.51 -14.89 13.13
CA ASP A 196 1.18 -15.52 13.27
C ASP A 196 1.30 -17.05 13.28
N LEU A 197 2.10 -17.61 12.38
CA LEU A 197 2.34 -19.05 12.35
C LEU A 197 3.02 -19.53 13.66
N LEU A 198 4.05 -18.84 14.14
CA LEU A 198 4.70 -19.17 15.39
C LEU A 198 3.75 -19.09 16.58
N ALA A 199 2.92 -18.04 16.65
CA ALA A 199 1.92 -17.89 17.72
C ALA A 199 0.87 -19.02 17.68
N HIS A 200 0.53 -19.51 16.48
CA HIS A 200 -0.43 -20.60 16.32
C HIS A 200 0.16 -21.97 16.72
N TYR A 201 1.42 -22.25 16.34
CA TYR A 201 2.07 -23.55 16.61
C TYR A 201 2.68 -23.67 18.00
N LEU A 202 3.20 -22.58 18.56
CA LEU A 202 3.88 -22.59 19.86
C LEU A 202 2.95 -22.19 21.02
N GLY A 203 1.72 -21.81 20.74
CA GLY A 203 0.84 -21.18 21.71
C GLY A 203 1.28 -19.74 21.99
N ARG A 204 0.33 -18.86 22.27
CA ARG A 204 0.67 -17.54 22.83
C ARG A 204 1.33 -17.79 24.19
N ALA A 205 2.59 -17.43 24.33
CA ALA A 205 3.18 -17.33 25.65
C ALA A 205 2.32 -16.35 26.50
N PRO A 206 2.03 -16.67 27.75
CA PRO A 206 1.19 -15.84 28.61
C PRO A 206 1.79 -14.44 28.85
#